data_a90aa8f15b09a490737d98cbd5ff0093
#
_entry.id   a90aa8f15b09a490737d98cbd5ff0093
#
_cell.length_a   1.000
_cell.length_b   1.000
_cell.length_c   1.000
_cell.angle_alpha   90.00
_cell.angle_beta   90.00
_cell.angle_gamma   90.00
#
_symmetry.space_group_name_H-M   'P 1'
#
loop_
_entity.id
_entity.type
_entity.pdbx_description
1 polymer ?
#
loop_
_entity_poly.entity_id
_entity_poly.type
_entity_poly.pdbx_seq_one_letter_code
_entity_poly.pdbx_strand_id
1 'polypeptide(L)'
;MKRVQSRTKSKARMINPKSLPAPIGFNHGVLIEGKKILFLAGQNGANQGSEIVSDDFTAQFEAALKNLMAVLKEAGGKPEQLGLMNIYVTSRDEYGQARKSMGAVWKKHLGRHYPACAMFEVKGLWDPRAKVELEGIAVL
;
A
#
# COMPACT_ATOMS: atom_id res chain seq x y z
N MET A 1 -36.38 16.50 -9.70
CA MET A 1 -35.05 17.16 -9.63
C MET A 1 -34.04 16.16 -9.11
N LYS A 2 -33.17 15.65 -9.95
CA LYS A 2 -32.07 14.76 -9.54
C LYS A 2 -30.96 15.64 -8.96
N ARG A 3 -30.71 15.52 -7.65
CA ARG A 3 -29.53 16.11 -7.01
C ARG A 3 -28.28 15.48 -7.64
N VAL A 4 -27.55 16.25 -8.41
CA VAL A 4 -26.19 15.91 -8.83
C VAL A 4 -25.36 15.97 -7.56
N GLN A 5 -25.03 14.81 -7.00
CA GLN A 5 -24.02 14.73 -5.95
C GLN A 5 -22.68 15.11 -6.60
N SER A 6 -22.22 16.30 -6.29
CA SER A 6 -20.85 16.72 -6.52
C SER A 6 -19.92 15.73 -5.83
N ARG A 7 -19.28 14.87 -6.59
CA ARG A 7 -18.16 14.03 -6.12
C ARG A 7 -17.00 14.96 -5.83
N THR A 8 -16.90 15.42 -4.60
CA THR A 8 -15.68 16.07 -4.11
C THR A 8 -14.54 15.06 -4.25
N LYS A 9 -13.61 15.32 -5.17
CA LYS A 9 -12.34 14.58 -5.25
C LYS A 9 -11.63 14.79 -3.92
N SER A 10 -11.37 13.71 -3.17
CA SER A 10 -10.48 13.80 -2.01
C SER A 10 -9.14 14.34 -2.49
N LYS A 11 -8.74 15.51 -1.99
CA LYS A 11 -7.46 16.12 -2.34
C LYS A 11 -6.41 15.59 -1.39
N ALA A 12 -5.58 14.66 -1.87
CA ALA A 12 -4.33 14.33 -1.19
C ALA A 12 -3.29 15.41 -1.48
N ARG A 13 -2.63 15.90 -0.41
CA ARG A 13 -1.51 16.84 -0.49
C ARG A 13 -0.26 16.19 0.09
N MET A 14 0.78 16.08 -0.70
CA MET A 14 2.07 15.52 -0.29
C MET A 14 2.86 16.52 0.53
N ILE A 15 3.39 16.09 1.66
CA ILE A 15 4.14 16.91 2.60
C ILE A 15 5.59 16.40 2.65
N ASN A 16 6.48 17.13 2.01
CA ASN A 16 7.90 16.79 1.91
C ASN A 16 8.75 18.02 2.28
N PRO A 17 9.05 18.24 3.57
CA PRO A 17 9.84 19.38 4.03
C PRO A 17 11.23 19.39 3.38
N LYS A 18 11.69 20.56 2.98
CA LYS A 18 13.04 20.73 2.40
C LYS A 18 14.19 20.41 3.37
N SER A 19 13.91 20.39 4.68
CA SER A 19 14.86 19.98 5.72
C SER A 19 15.10 18.47 5.80
N LEU A 20 14.30 17.67 5.07
CA LEU A 20 14.45 16.22 5.01
C LEU A 20 15.02 15.80 3.65
N PRO A 21 15.66 14.63 3.56
CA PRO A 21 16.08 14.08 2.27
C PRO A 21 14.91 13.96 1.30
N ALA A 22 15.18 14.15 0.01
CA ALA A 22 14.13 13.94 -1.01
C ALA A 22 13.60 12.50 -0.95
N PRO A 23 12.30 12.28 -0.85
CA PRO A 23 11.75 10.94 -0.75
C PRO A 23 11.84 10.22 -2.10
N ILE A 24 12.12 8.92 -2.06
CA ILE A 24 12.16 8.04 -3.24
C ILE A 24 11.23 6.86 -2.99
N GLY A 25 10.14 6.76 -3.76
CA GLY A 25 9.17 5.69 -3.64
C GLY A 25 8.20 5.81 -2.44
N PHE A 26 8.18 6.96 -1.76
CA PHE A 26 7.25 7.28 -0.68
C PHE A 26 7.10 8.80 -0.56
N ASN A 27 6.20 9.26 0.31
CA ASN A 27 6.15 10.65 0.77
C ASN A 27 6.37 10.68 2.29
N HIS A 28 7.02 11.74 2.79
CA HIS A 28 7.21 11.91 4.24
C HIS A 28 5.88 12.06 4.97
N GLY A 29 4.91 12.73 4.34
CA GLY A 29 3.56 12.86 4.85
C GLY A 29 2.56 12.98 3.71
N VAL A 30 1.33 12.52 3.96
CA VAL A 30 0.20 12.70 3.06
C VAL A 30 -0.97 13.24 3.87
N LEU A 31 -1.41 14.45 3.53
CA LEU A 31 -2.59 15.06 4.13
C LEU A 31 -3.79 14.80 3.22
N ILE A 32 -4.81 14.15 3.75
CA ILE A 32 -6.02 13.81 3.01
C ILE A 32 -7.23 14.38 3.74
N GLU A 33 -8.07 15.08 2.99
CA GLU A 33 -9.38 15.51 3.47
C GLU A 33 -10.41 14.43 3.19
N GLY A 34 -11.19 14.05 4.20
CA GLY A 34 -12.25 13.05 4.08
C GLY A 34 -13.08 12.97 5.34
N LYS A 35 -14.12 12.12 5.31
CA LYS A 35 -15.08 11.97 6.38
C LYS A 35 -14.98 10.63 7.11
N LYS A 36 -14.30 9.65 6.54
CA LYS A 36 -14.23 8.29 7.06
C LYS A 36 -12.79 7.81 7.03
N ILE A 37 -12.38 7.12 8.07
CA ILE A 37 -11.09 6.45 8.15
C ILE A 37 -11.32 4.97 7.93
N LEU A 38 -10.58 4.40 6.98
CA LEU A 38 -10.53 2.96 6.72
C LEU A 38 -9.20 2.42 7.22
N PHE A 39 -9.25 1.51 8.17
CA PHE A 39 -8.10 0.73 8.61
C PHE A 39 -8.01 -0.54 7.77
N LEU A 40 -6.91 -0.73 7.07
CA LEU A 40 -6.67 -1.90 6.24
C LEU A 40 -5.77 -2.87 7.01
N ALA A 41 -6.32 -4.03 7.32
CA ALA A 41 -5.56 -5.09 7.99
C ALA A 41 -4.38 -5.55 7.14
N GLY A 42 -3.39 -6.17 7.77
CA GLY A 42 -2.25 -6.78 7.09
C GLY A 42 -2.69 -7.78 6.04
N GLN A 43 -2.16 -7.61 4.82
CA GLN A 43 -2.38 -8.50 3.69
C GLN A 43 -1.04 -9.07 3.24
N ASN A 44 -0.95 -10.39 3.18
CA ASN A 44 0.17 -11.09 2.58
C ASN A 44 -0.16 -11.55 1.15
N GLY A 45 0.75 -12.27 0.52
CA GLY A 45 0.58 -12.79 -0.83
C GLY A 45 -0.26 -14.07 -0.92
N ALA A 46 -1.30 -14.20 -0.10
CA ALA A 46 -2.20 -15.36 -0.13
C ALA A 46 -3.35 -15.19 -1.12
N ASN A 47 -3.79 -16.32 -1.67
CA ASN A 47 -5.02 -16.42 -2.46
C ASN A 47 -6.26 -16.56 -1.55
N GLN A 48 -7.44 -16.72 -2.15
CA GLN A 48 -8.70 -16.92 -1.43
C GLN A 48 -8.70 -18.16 -0.53
N GLY A 49 -7.92 -19.18 -0.87
CA GLY A 49 -7.74 -20.40 -0.06
C GLY A 49 -6.71 -20.24 1.08
N SER A 50 -6.23 -19.03 1.34
CA SER A 50 -5.20 -18.72 2.34
C SER A 50 -3.84 -19.35 2.03
N GLU A 51 -3.56 -19.63 0.77
CA GLU A 51 -2.29 -20.19 0.32
C GLU A 51 -1.40 -19.12 -0.29
N ILE A 52 -0.15 -19.05 0.13
CA ILE A 52 0.86 -18.18 -0.47
C ILE A 52 1.06 -18.58 -1.94
N VAL A 53 0.87 -17.62 -2.85
CA VAL A 53 0.78 -17.87 -4.30
C VAL A 53 2.11 -18.27 -4.95
N SER A 54 3.25 -17.90 -4.35
CA SER A 54 4.58 -18.10 -4.93
C SER A 54 5.65 -17.92 -3.85
N ASP A 55 6.81 -18.52 -4.06
CA ASP A 55 8.02 -18.27 -3.25
C ASP A 55 8.80 -17.03 -3.75
N ASP A 56 8.44 -16.47 -4.92
CA ASP A 56 9.02 -15.26 -5.44
C ASP A 56 8.54 -14.02 -4.68
N PHE A 57 9.49 -13.18 -4.24
CA PHE A 57 9.18 -11.99 -3.45
C PHE A 57 8.26 -11.01 -4.20
N THR A 58 8.57 -10.72 -5.45
CA THR A 58 7.79 -9.76 -6.25
C THR A 58 6.37 -10.27 -6.50
N ALA A 59 6.20 -11.57 -6.76
CA ALA A 59 4.88 -12.18 -6.93
C ALA A 59 4.06 -12.10 -5.63
N GLN A 60 4.68 -12.35 -4.47
CA GLN A 60 4.01 -12.17 -3.17
C GLN A 60 3.65 -10.71 -2.91
N PHE A 61 4.55 -9.78 -3.22
CA PHE A 61 4.28 -8.34 -3.07
C PHE A 61 3.08 -7.91 -3.93
N GLU A 62 3.04 -8.34 -5.19
CA GLU A 62 1.90 -8.01 -6.07
C GLU A 62 0.59 -8.59 -5.53
N ALA A 63 0.58 -9.83 -5.09
CA ALA A 63 -0.61 -10.47 -4.52
C ALA A 63 -1.06 -9.75 -3.24
N ALA A 64 -0.14 -9.40 -2.34
CA ALA A 64 -0.42 -8.63 -1.13
C ALA A 64 -1.01 -7.25 -1.46
N LEU A 65 -0.44 -6.55 -2.44
CA LEU A 65 -0.91 -5.23 -2.86
C LEU A 65 -2.30 -5.31 -3.51
N LYS A 66 -2.55 -6.32 -4.32
CA LYS A 66 -3.89 -6.59 -4.88
C LYS A 66 -4.91 -6.83 -3.78
N ASN A 67 -4.56 -7.62 -2.78
CA ASN A 67 -5.44 -7.91 -1.64
C ASN A 67 -5.75 -6.62 -0.86
N LEU A 68 -4.74 -5.79 -0.59
CA LEU A 68 -4.93 -4.51 0.08
C LEU A 68 -5.84 -3.56 -0.73
N MET A 69 -5.61 -3.47 -2.03
CA MET A 69 -6.43 -2.64 -2.93
C MET A 69 -7.86 -3.19 -3.07
N ALA A 70 -8.08 -4.49 -2.96
CA ALA A 70 -9.41 -5.08 -2.97
C ALA A 70 -10.25 -4.60 -1.77
N VAL A 71 -9.64 -4.54 -0.58
CA VAL A 71 -10.30 -4.00 0.63
C VAL A 71 -10.64 -2.52 0.44
N LEU A 72 -9.70 -1.73 -0.06
CA LEU A 72 -9.91 -0.31 -0.32
C LEU A 72 -11.07 -0.09 -1.32
N LYS A 73 -11.08 -0.85 -2.40
CA LYS A 73 -12.10 -0.78 -3.44
C LYS A 73 -13.49 -1.17 -2.92
N GLU A 74 -13.57 -2.22 -2.11
CA GLU A 74 -14.83 -2.67 -1.49
C GLU A 74 -15.43 -1.60 -0.59
N ALA A 75 -14.61 -0.83 0.10
CA ALA A 75 -15.03 0.32 0.89
C ALA A 75 -15.40 1.55 0.05
N GLY A 76 -15.28 1.49 -1.28
CA GLY A 76 -15.55 2.60 -2.20
C GLY A 76 -14.36 3.56 -2.35
N GLY A 77 -13.18 3.20 -1.86
CA GLY A 77 -11.98 4.01 -1.93
C GLY A 77 -11.20 3.84 -3.24
N LYS A 78 -10.23 4.73 -3.41
CA LYS A 78 -9.29 4.77 -4.54
C LYS A 78 -7.86 4.83 -4.02
N PRO A 79 -6.86 4.42 -4.82
CA PRO A 79 -5.46 4.45 -4.40
C PRO A 79 -5.00 5.79 -3.82
N GLU A 80 -5.45 6.91 -4.36
CA GLU A 80 -5.09 8.26 -3.91
C GLU A 80 -5.57 8.58 -2.49
N GLN A 81 -6.48 7.78 -1.96
CA GLN A 81 -7.01 7.92 -0.59
C GLN A 81 -6.21 7.11 0.44
N LEU A 82 -5.27 6.27 -0.01
CA LEU A 82 -4.34 5.56 0.87
C LEU A 82 -3.29 6.55 1.39
N GLY A 83 -3.38 6.89 2.67
CA GLY A 83 -2.49 7.88 3.30
C GLY A 83 -1.23 7.27 3.89
N LEU A 84 -1.35 6.07 4.45
CA LEU A 84 -0.27 5.33 5.09
C LEU A 84 -0.25 3.89 4.57
N MET A 85 0.93 3.38 4.29
CA MET A 85 1.17 1.95 4.06
C MET A 85 2.45 1.52 4.76
N ASN A 86 2.36 0.54 5.62
CA ASN A 86 3.51 -0.10 6.24
C ASN A 86 3.83 -1.41 5.51
N ILE A 87 5.10 -1.65 5.29
CA ILE A 87 5.64 -2.81 4.59
C ILE A 87 6.47 -3.62 5.56
N TYR A 88 6.05 -4.86 5.83
CA TYR A 88 6.78 -5.81 6.66
C TYR A 88 7.40 -6.87 5.78
N VAL A 89 8.69 -7.10 5.92
CA VAL A 89 9.43 -8.09 5.13
C VAL A 89 10.25 -9.01 6.04
N THR A 90 10.48 -10.24 5.60
CA THR A 90 11.32 -11.20 6.34
C THR A 90 12.79 -11.13 5.91
N SER A 91 13.10 -10.42 4.80
CA SER A 91 14.45 -10.21 4.32
C SER A 91 14.58 -8.86 3.62
N ARG A 92 15.40 -7.98 4.19
CA ARG A 92 15.76 -6.71 3.54
C ARG A 92 16.52 -6.91 2.24
N ASP A 93 17.29 -7.97 2.15
CA ASP A 93 18.07 -8.28 0.95
C ASP A 93 17.15 -8.65 -0.21
N GLU A 94 16.16 -9.52 0.01
CA GLU A 94 15.15 -9.85 -1.02
C GLU A 94 14.35 -8.60 -1.43
N TYR A 95 13.95 -7.78 -0.47
CA TYR A 95 13.30 -6.49 -0.74
C TYR A 95 14.18 -5.58 -1.61
N GLY A 96 15.45 -5.42 -1.25
CA GLY A 96 16.40 -4.59 -1.99
C GLY A 96 16.61 -5.08 -3.43
N GLN A 97 16.74 -6.38 -3.62
CA GLN A 97 16.90 -7.01 -4.95
C GLN A 97 15.63 -6.86 -5.81
N ALA A 98 14.46 -6.85 -5.19
CA ALA A 98 13.18 -6.77 -5.89
C ALA A 98 12.72 -5.32 -6.20
N ARG A 99 13.43 -4.29 -5.77
CA ARG A 99 12.97 -2.88 -5.87
C ARG A 99 12.54 -2.46 -7.28
N LYS A 100 13.27 -2.88 -8.30
CA LYS A 100 12.93 -2.55 -9.69
C LYS A 100 11.62 -3.21 -10.14
N SER A 101 11.47 -4.50 -9.89
CA SER A 101 10.25 -5.25 -10.23
C SER A 101 9.05 -4.80 -9.38
N MET A 102 9.26 -4.50 -8.10
CA MET A 102 8.25 -3.89 -7.23
C MET A 102 7.78 -2.53 -7.75
N GLY A 103 8.67 -1.71 -8.28
CA GLY A 103 8.33 -0.42 -8.88
C GLY A 103 7.35 -0.56 -10.05
N ALA A 104 7.51 -1.58 -10.88
CA ALA A 104 6.57 -1.88 -11.97
C ALA A 104 5.20 -2.32 -11.43
N VAL A 105 5.18 -3.17 -10.40
CA VAL A 105 3.94 -3.59 -9.69
C VAL A 105 3.24 -2.39 -9.06
N TRP A 106 4.00 -1.54 -8.39
CA TRP A 106 3.48 -0.31 -7.78
C TRP A 106 2.78 0.57 -8.81
N LYS A 107 3.47 0.86 -9.91
CA LYS A 107 2.91 1.67 -11.00
C LYS A 107 1.61 1.08 -11.57
N LYS A 108 1.54 -0.23 -11.69
CA LYS A 108 0.36 -0.94 -12.19
C LYS A 108 -0.86 -0.77 -11.26
N HIS A 109 -0.67 -0.82 -9.93
CA HIS A 109 -1.76 -0.84 -8.96
C HIS A 109 -2.02 0.51 -8.29
N LEU A 110 -1.02 1.33 -8.08
CA LEU A 110 -1.10 2.63 -7.40
C LEU A 110 -0.82 3.81 -8.32
N GLY A 111 -0.36 3.56 -9.56
CA GLY A 111 -0.04 4.61 -10.50
C GLY A 111 1.09 5.51 -9.99
N ARG A 112 0.82 6.81 -9.91
CA ARG A 112 1.76 7.82 -9.41
C ARG A 112 1.54 8.18 -7.94
N HIS A 113 0.63 7.49 -7.27
CA HIS A 113 0.37 7.75 -5.87
C HIS A 113 1.38 7.01 -4.99
N TYR A 114 2.02 7.75 -4.08
CA TYR A 114 2.91 7.23 -3.06
C TYR A 114 2.41 7.69 -1.69
N PRO A 115 1.85 6.79 -0.87
CA PRO A 115 1.47 7.13 0.49
C PRO A 115 2.70 7.39 1.36
N ALA A 116 2.50 7.83 2.58
CA ALA A 116 3.52 7.73 3.61
C ALA A 116 3.81 6.25 3.86
N CYS A 117 5.07 5.86 3.86
CA CYS A 117 5.49 4.46 4.01
C CYS A 117 6.59 4.31 5.05
N ALA A 118 6.56 3.19 5.74
CA ALA A 118 7.71 2.65 6.47
C ALA A 118 7.89 1.18 6.11
N MET A 119 9.14 0.71 6.05
CA MET A 119 9.48 -0.69 5.81
C MET A 119 10.23 -1.23 7.01
N PHE A 120 9.83 -2.41 7.45
CA PHE A 120 10.39 -3.11 8.61
C PHE A 120 10.81 -4.53 8.22
N GLU A 121 12.02 -4.91 8.56
CA GLU A 121 12.40 -6.31 8.58
C GLU A 121 11.92 -6.92 9.91
N VAL A 122 11.17 -8.00 9.82
CA VAL A 122 10.60 -8.71 10.97
C VAL A 122 11.13 -10.14 11.02
N LYS A 123 11.14 -10.72 12.21
CA LYS A 123 11.61 -12.09 12.40
C LYS A 123 10.78 -13.12 11.62
N GLY A 124 9.51 -12.89 11.45
CA GLY A 124 8.58 -13.75 10.72
C GLY A 124 7.19 -13.13 10.65
N LEU A 125 6.39 -13.65 9.76
CA LEU A 125 4.98 -13.32 9.61
C LEU A 125 4.15 -14.51 10.08
N TRP A 126 2.83 -14.32 10.21
CA TRP A 126 1.95 -15.39 10.69
C TRP A 126 2.05 -16.65 9.82
N ASP A 127 1.96 -16.51 8.50
CA ASP A 127 2.24 -17.60 7.58
C ASP A 127 3.76 -17.72 7.41
N PRO A 128 4.37 -18.88 7.72
CA PRO A 128 5.83 -19.05 7.62
C PRO A 128 6.36 -18.98 6.17
N ARG A 129 5.50 -19.09 5.17
CA ARG A 129 5.86 -18.91 3.75
C ARG A 129 5.76 -17.46 3.28
N ALA A 130 5.09 -16.59 4.05
CA ALA A 130 4.97 -15.19 3.70
C ALA A 130 6.32 -14.48 3.85
N LYS A 131 6.70 -13.72 2.84
CA LYS A 131 7.91 -12.89 2.79
C LYS A 131 7.61 -11.40 2.94
N VAL A 132 6.37 -11.01 2.72
CA VAL A 132 5.91 -9.63 2.79
C VAL A 132 4.46 -9.56 3.27
N GLU A 133 4.18 -8.54 4.05
CA GLU A 133 2.84 -8.17 4.49
C GLU A 133 2.67 -6.66 4.44
N LEU A 134 1.52 -6.19 3.99
CA LEU A 134 1.19 -4.78 3.84
C LEU A 134 -0.04 -4.44 4.67
N GLU A 135 0.02 -3.35 5.41
CA GLU A 135 -1.14 -2.76 6.09
C GLU A 135 -1.25 -1.28 5.76
N GLY A 136 -2.38 -0.67 6.01
CA GLY A 136 -2.52 0.74 5.69
C GLY A 136 -3.70 1.43 6.36
N ILE A 137 -3.75 2.74 6.14
CA ILE A 137 -4.84 3.62 6.56
C ILE A 137 -5.22 4.49 5.37
N ALA A 138 -6.50 4.51 5.04
CA ALA A 138 -7.07 5.37 4.01
C ALA A 138 -8.10 6.33 4.60
N VAL A 139 -8.30 7.46 3.93
CA VAL A 139 -9.31 8.47 4.30
C VAL A 139 -10.25 8.66 3.12
N LEU A 140 -11.52 8.34 3.35
CA LEU A 140 -12.61 8.35 2.35
C LEU A 140 -13.60 9.47 2.59
#